data_f987ef14bb0daa1d14b705dec1572e66
#
_entry.id   f987ef14bb0daa1d14b705dec1572e66
#
_cell.length_a   1.000
_cell.length_b   1.000
_cell.length_c   1.000
_cell.angle_alpha   90.00
_cell.angle_beta   90.00
_cell.angle_gamma   90.00
#
_symmetry.space_group_name_H-M   'P 1'
#
loop_
_entity.id
_entity.type
_entity.pdbx_description
1 polymer ?
#
loop_
_entity_poly.entity_id
_entity_poly.type
_entity_poly.pdbx_seq_one_letter_code
_entity_poly.pdbx_strand_id
1 'polypeptide(L)'
;MIDLHYAPTMNGHKVAVMLEEVGLPYRIHSYNLLEGEHLSPEFHAINPNHKIPVIVDHDPADGGGPLSVFESGAILMYLAEKTGMLL
;
A
#
# COMPACT_ATOMS: atom_id res chain seq x y z
N MET A 1 3.25 3.83 11.01
CA MET A 1 1.90 3.44 10.55
C MET A 1 1.90 3.36 9.04
N ILE A 2 1.29 2.35 8.51
CA ILE A 2 1.16 2.16 7.07
C ILE A 2 -0.28 2.47 6.68
N ASP A 3 -0.46 3.28 5.63
CA ASP A 3 -1.75 3.49 5.01
C ASP A 3 -1.84 2.60 3.78
N LEU A 4 -2.84 1.71 3.76
CA LEU A 4 -3.13 0.86 2.62
C LEU A 4 -4.26 1.48 1.81
N HIS A 5 -3.96 1.90 0.59
CA HIS A 5 -4.97 2.36 -0.36
C HIS A 5 -5.49 1.15 -1.12
N TYR A 6 -6.74 0.79 -0.87
CA TYR A 6 -7.29 -0.53 -1.14
C TYR A 6 -8.58 -0.48 -1.95
N ALA A 7 -8.74 -1.46 -2.81
CA ALA A 7 -10.03 -1.83 -3.37
C ALA A 7 -10.09 -3.37 -3.35
N PRO A 8 -11.30 -3.97 -3.33
CA PRO A 8 -11.43 -5.42 -3.21
C PRO A 8 -11.10 -6.14 -4.51
N THR A 9 -9.85 -6.02 -4.93
CA THR A 9 -9.27 -6.70 -6.08
C THR A 9 -8.34 -7.79 -5.59
N MET A 10 -7.96 -8.70 -6.49
CA MET A 10 -7.02 -9.76 -6.15
C MET A 10 -5.70 -9.18 -5.63
N ASN A 11 -5.17 -8.16 -6.30
CA ASN A 11 -3.89 -7.55 -5.90
C ASN A 11 -4.00 -6.78 -4.58
N GLY A 12 -5.09 -6.06 -4.37
CA GLY A 12 -5.34 -5.39 -3.10
C GLY A 12 -5.43 -6.38 -1.94
N HIS A 13 -6.09 -7.49 -2.17
CA HIS A 13 -6.26 -8.53 -1.18
C HIS A 13 -4.92 -9.16 -0.76
N LYS A 14 -4.03 -9.38 -1.73
CA LYS A 14 -2.68 -9.92 -1.44
C LYS A 14 -1.93 -9.03 -0.46
N VAL A 15 -2.00 -7.72 -0.64
CA VAL A 15 -1.29 -6.79 0.24
C VAL A 15 -1.91 -6.77 1.64
N ALA A 16 -3.24 -6.80 1.72
CA ALA A 16 -3.93 -6.85 3.01
C ALA A 16 -3.54 -8.11 3.80
N VAL A 17 -3.51 -9.26 3.12
CA VAL A 17 -3.09 -10.51 3.75
C VAL A 17 -1.64 -10.41 4.24
N MET A 18 -0.76 -9.85 3.43
CA MET A 18 0.65 -9.68 3.81
C MET A 18 0.80 -8.81 5.06
N LEU A 19 0.07 -7.70 5.14
CA LEU A 19 0.11 -6.82 6.30
C LEU A 19 -0.33 -7.56 7.56
N GLU A 20 -1.37 -8.39 7.46
CA GLU A 20 -1.81 -9.21 8.59
C GLU A 20 -0.77 -10.26 8.98
N GLU A 21 -0.14 -10.90 8.00
CA GLU A 21 0.86 -11.93 8.26
C GLU A 21 2.10 -11.38 8.96
N VAL A 22 2.56 -10.20 8.57
CA VAL A 22 3.76 -9.60 9.18
C VAL A 22 3.46 -8.81 10.44
N GLY A 23 2.18 -8.62 10.78
CA GLY A 23 1.77 -7.99 12.03
C GLY A 23 2.04 -6.50 12.13
N LEU A 24 2.23 -5.80 11.01
CA LEU A 24 2.39 -4.35 11.02
C LEU A 24 1.04 -3.66 11.21
N PRO A 25 0.96 -2.64 12.06
CA PRO A 25 -0.26 -1.84 12.14
C PRO A 25 -0.47 -1.04 10.86
N TYR A 26 -1.72 -0.99 10.40
CA TYR A 26 -2.05 -0.28 9.16
C TYR A 26 -3.47 0.25 9.21
N ARG A 27 -3.75 1.22 8.34
CA ARG A 27 -5.09 1.77 8.14
C ARG A 27 -5.49 1.55 6.70
N ILE A 28 -6.76 1.18 6.48
CA ILE A 28 -7.29 0.96 5.14
C ILE A 28 -8.02 2.23 4.66
N HIS A 29 -7.67 2.67 3.45
CA HIS A 29 -8.39 3.70 2.72
C HIS A 29 -9.02 3.02 1.50
N SER A 30 -10.33 2.77 1.57
CA SER A 30 -11.05 2.04 0.52
C SER A 30 -11.46 2.96 -0.61
N TYR A 31 -11.37 2.47 -1.84
CA TYR A 31 -11.74 3.20 -3.06
C TYR A 31 -12.78 2.42 -3.84
N ASN A 32 -13.78 3.13 -4.35
CA ASN A 32 -14.74 2.55 -5.28
C ASN A 32 -14.24 2.79 -6.70
N LEU A 33 -13.69 1.74 -7.32
CA LEU A 33 -13.10 1.86 -8.66
C LEU A 33 -14.15 2.18 -9.72
N LEU A 34 -15.37 1.67 -9.56
CA LEU A 34 -16.45 1.93 -10.52
C LEU A 34 -16.84 3.40 -10.53
N GLU A 35 -16.67 4.10 -9.41
CA GLU A 35 -16.95 5.52 -9.32
C GLU A 35 -15.74 6.41 -9.56
N GLY A 36 -14.59 5.80 -9.89
CA GLY A 36 -13.40 6.54 -10.23
C GLY A 36 -12.74 7.25 -9.05
N GLU A 37 -12.94 6.79 -7.83
CA GLU A 37 -12.36 7.44 -6.65
C GLU A 37 -10.84 7.42 -6.65
N HIS A 38 -10.22 6.45 -7.34
CA HIS A 38 -8.77 6.36 -7.49
C HIS A 38 -8.21 7.35 -8.52
N LEU A 39 -9.07 8.11 -9.19
CA LEU A 39 -8.67 9.09 -10.21
C LEU A 39 -8.58 10.51 -9.66
N SER A 40 -8.74 10.69 -8.35
CA SER A 40 -8.69 11.99 -7.71
C SER A 40 -7.29 12.62 -7.76
N PRO A 41 -7.18 13.96 -7.69
CA PRO A 41 -5.88 14.61 -7.58
C PRO A 41 -5.10 14.18 -6.34
N GLU A 42 -5.79 13.91 -5.24
CA GLU A 42 -5.16 13.44 -4.00
C GLU A 42 -4.49 12.10 -4.21
N PHE A 43 -5.16 11.18 -4.91
CA PHE A 43 -4.57 9.88 -5.19
C PHE A 43 -3.44 9.99 -6.21
N HIS A 44 -3.54 10.91 -7.16
CA HIS A 44 -2.47 11.14 -8.15
C HIS A 44 -1.15 11.48 -7.45
N ALA A 45 -1.20 12.23 -6.37
CA ALA A 45 -0.01 12.58 -5.60
C ALA A 45 0.63 11.35 -4.95
N ILE A 46 -0.17 10.31 -4.66
CA ILE A 46 0.32 9.06 -4.06
C ILE A 46 0.84 8.11 -5.14
N ASN A 47 0.12 7.98 -6.23
CA ASN A 47 0.51 7.14 -7.35
C ASN A 47 0.02 7.76 -8.67
N PRO A 48 0.93 8.36 -9.46
CA PRO A 48 0.55 8.99 -10.73
C PRO A 48 -0.08 8.04 -11.74
N ASN A 49 0.12 6.74 -11.58
CA ASN A 49 -0.47 5.73 -12.47
C ASN A 49 -1.91 5.40 -12.12
N HIS A 50 -2.45 5.95 -11.03
CA HIS A 50 -3.84 5.75 -10.60
C HIS A 50 -4.22 4.28 -10.44
N LYS A 51 -3.29 3.45 -9.96
CA LYS A 51 -3.54 2.02 -9.74
C LYS A 51 -3.51 1.67 -8.27
N ILE A 52 -4.33 0.72 -7.88
CA ILE A 52 -4.41 0.17 -6.55
C ILE A 52 -3.92 -1.29 -6.63
N PRO A 53 -3.19 -1.79 -5.64
CA PRO A 53 -2.92 -1.22 -4.33
C PRO A 53 -1.71 -0.28 -4.28
N VAL A 54 -1.71 0.59 -3.27
CA VAL A 54 -0.56 1.42 -2.90
C VAL A 54 -0.47 1.42 -1.39
N ILE A 55 0.74 1.38 -0.85
CA ILE A 55 0.94 1.68 0.56
C ILE A 55 1.71 2.98 0.71
N VAL A 56 1.44 3.70 1.80
CA VAL A 56 2.26 4.83 2.22
C VAL A 56 2.82 4.47 3.59
N ASP A 57 4.13 4.30 3.66
CA ASP A 57 4.80 4.00 4.92
C ASP A 57 5.26 5.31 5.54
N HIS A 58 4.68 5.66 6.68
CA HIS A 58 5.02 6.88 7.38
C HIS A 58 6.25 6.73 8.28
N ASP A 59 6.81 5.52 8.35
CA ASP A 59 7.98 5.24 9.19
C ASP A 59 8.94 4.31 8.45
N PRO A 60 9.51 4.77 7.31
CA PRO A 60 10.45 3.95 6.56
C PRO A 60 11.77 3.76 7.32
N ALA A 61 12.46 2.67 7.00
CA ALA A 61 13.67 2.27 7.73
C ALA A 61 14.80 3.31 7.66
N ASP A 62 14.84 4.12 6.61
CA ASP A 62 15.87 5.16 6.46
C ASP A 62 15.58 6.43 7.27
N GLY A 63 14.45 6.49 7.98
CA GLY A 63 14.07 7.64 8.77
C GLY A 63 13.62 8.84 7.96
N GLY A 64 13.42 8.69 6.65
CA GLY A 64 12.92 9.76 5.79
C GLY A 64 11.43 10.02 5.98
N GLY A 65 10.87 10.90 5.17
CA GLY A 65 9.45 11.19 5.20
C GLY A 65 8.62 10.04 4.64
N PRO A 66 7.29 10.24 4.52
CA PRO A 66 6.41 9.17 4.02
C PRO A 66 6.86 8.65 2.66
N LEU A 67 6.85 7.34 2.50
CA LEU A 67 7.28 6.66 1.28
C LEU A 67 6.11 5.94 0.66
N SER A 68 5.78 6.29 -0.59
CA SER A 68 4.76 5.58 -1.37
C SER A 68 5.40 4.41 -2.10
N VAL A 69 4.79 3.23 -1.98
CA VAL A 69 5.21 2.03 -2.72
C VAL A 69 4.00 1.50 -3.46
N PHE A 70 4.14 1.30 -4.76
CA PHE A 70 3.06 0.79 -5.61
C PHE A 70 3.55 -0.41 -6.41
N GLU A 71 2.64 -1.10 -7.10
CA GLU A 71 2.81 -2.42 -7.68
C GLU A 71 2.80 -3.49 -6.58
N SER A 72 1.86 -4.42 -6.65
CA SER A 72 1.66 -5.41 -5.59
C SER A 72 2.92 -6.22 -5.29
N GLY A 73 3.66 -6.62 -6.33
CA GLY A 73 4.91 -7.36 -6.14
C GLY A 73 5.95 -6.55 -5.38
N ALA A 74 6.11 -5.27 -5.74
CA ALA A 74 7.06 -4.39 -5.05
C ALA A 74 6.64 -4.14 -3.61
N ILE A 75 5.35 -4.00 -3.34
CA ILE A 75 4.83 -3.83 -1.99
C ILE A 75 5.15 -5.05 -1.13
N LEU A 76 4.90 -6.26 -1.66
CA LEU A 76 5.18 -7.49 -0.91
C LEU A 76 6.65 -7.61 -0.58
N MET A 77 7.54 -7.31 -1.52
CA MET A 77 8.98 -7.32 -1.29
C MET A 77 9.39 -6.28 -0.25
N TYR A 78 8.84 -5.07 -0.36
CA TYR A 78 9.12 -4.00 0.58
C TYR A 78 8.77 -4.41 2.02
N LEU A 79 7.58 -4.97 2.20
CA LEU A 79 7.12 -5.39 3.52
C LEU A 79 7.95 -6.55 4.07
N ALA A 80 8.34 -7.49 3.22
CA ALA A 80 9.18 -8.61 3.63
C ALA A 80 10.55 -8.12 4.09
N GLU A 81 11.17 -7.21 3.36
CA GLU A 81 12.46 -6.64 3.72
C GLU A 81 12.38 -5.79 4.99
N LYS A 82 11.34 -4.96 5.10
CA LYS A 82 11.16 -4.11 6.27
C LYS A 82 11.03 -4.92 7.56
N THR A 83 10.32 -6.02 7.51
CA THR A 83 10.04 -6.85 8.69
C THR A 83 11.05 -7.97 8.87
N GLY A 84 11.81 -8.32 7.84
CA GLY A 84 12.69 -9.49 7.84
C GLY A 84 11.93 -10.81 7.84
N MET A 85 10.63 -10.77 7.55
CA MET A 85 9.77 -11.95 7.55
C MET A 85 9.47 -12.39 6.12
N LEU A 86 9.22 -13.67 5.94
CA LEU A 86 8.79 -14.25 4.66
C LEU A 86 9.79 -14.08 3.51
N LEU A 87 11.06 -13.92 3.84
CA LEU A 87 12.13 -13.85 2.84
C LEU A 87 12.72 -15.22 2.52
#